data_111ea129c75b10d099ffc3704338dbfc
#
_entry.id   111ea129c75b10d099ffc3704338dbfc
#
_cell.length_a   1.000
_cell.length_b   1.000
_cell.length_c   1.000
_cell.angle_alpha   90.00
_cell.angle_beta   90.00
_cell.angle_gamma   90.00
#
_symmetry.space_group_name_H-M   'P 1'
#
loop_
_entity.id
_entity.type
_entity.pdbx_description
1 polymer ?
#
loop_
_entity_poly.entity_id
_entity_poly.type
_entity_poly.pdbx_seq_one_letter_code
_entity_poly.pdbx_strand_id
1 'polypeptide(L)'
;MLRIDDIHAFGVIGMRDCGKLLNYLAQYDIIFFEGSDCMAKNYLLIYSEQLAIDIELLCQNIKAPSNTLFQIRKSSSSVYANIREANYGQSKADMLSKFEIALKECSETEGWLQLLFNTNSIDEETYKNHRNICGRNRRMLIASCKTLKENIK
;
A
#
# COMPACT_ATOMS: atom_id res chain seq x y z
N MET A 1 8.82 18.97 -9.76
CA MET A 1 8.12 18.97 -11.08
C MET A 1 8.89 18.00 -11.97
N LEU A 2 8.43 16.77 -12.06
CA LEU A 2 9.10 15.67 -12.77
C LEU A 2 8.60 15.60 -14.19
N ARG A 3 9.49 15.42 -15.15
CA ARG A 3 9.19 15.41 -16.57
C ARG A 3 8.62 14.06 -17.00
N ILE A 4 7.70 14.09 -17.97
CA ILE A 4 7.04 12.91 -18.57
C ILE A 4 8.05 11.94 -19.21
N ASP A 5 9.25 12.42 -19.52
CA ASP A 5 10.32 11.64 -20.17
C ASP A 5 11.00 10.61 -19.24
N ASP A 6 10.73 10.67 -17.94
CA ASP A 6 11.37 9.82 -16.92
C ASP A 6 10.61 8.50 -16.67
N ILE A 7 9.58 8.20 -17.47
CA ILE A 7 8.64 7.10 -17.19
C ILE A 7 8.92 5.87 -18.08
N HIS A 8 10.12 5.40 -18.10
CA HIS A 8 10.49 4.15 -18.76
C HIS A 8 10.82 3.05 -17.76
N ALA A 9 9.84 2.47 -17.10
CA ALA A 9 10.11 1.17 -16.52
C ALA A 9 8.89 0.51 -15.84
N PHE A 10 8.23 -0.32 -16.56
CA PHE A 10 7.40 -1.37 -16.03
C PHE A 10 8.00 -2.74 -16.39
N GLY A 11 8.96 -3.18 -15.58
CA GLY A 11 9.61 -4.48 -15.75
C GLY A 11 8.81 -5.68 -15.25
N VAL A 12 7.59 -5.50 -14.75
CA VAL A 12 6.78 -6.62 -14.21
C VAL A 12 5.55 -6.94 -15.05
N ILE A 13 5.18 -6.08 -16.00
CA ILE A 13 4.01 -6.33 -16.85
C ILE A 13 4.36 -5.92 -18.28
N GLY A 14 4.41 -6.88 -19.18
CA GLY A 14 4.52 -6.63 -20.62
C GLY A 14 3.27 -5.91 -21.15
N MET A 15 3.21 -4.60 -20.98
CA MET A 15 2.08 -3.78 -21.41
C MET A 15 2.38 -3.06 -22.72
N ARG A 16 1.52 -3.31 -23.72
CA ARG A 16 1.52 -2.61 -25.01
C ARG A 16 0.88 -1.20 -24.96
N ASP A 17 0.41 -0.72 -23.80
CA ASP A 17 -0.25 0.58 -23.67
C ASP A 17 0.19 1.31 -22.40
N CYS A 18 1.49 1.63 -22.37
CA CYS A 18 2.16 2.30 -21.24
C CYS A 18 1.58 3.70 -20.96
N GLY A 19 1.07 4.40 -21.99
CA GLY A 19 0.62 5.79 -21.87
C GLY A 19 -0.65 5.98 -21.03
N LYS A 20 -1.62 5.07 -21.10
CA LYS A 20 -2.86 5.18 -20.31
C LYS A 20 -2.67 4.87 -18.84
N LEU A 21 -1.82 3.88 -18.55
CA LEU A 21 -1.49 3.52 -17.17
C LEU A 21 -0.65 4.63 -16.51
N LEU A 22 0.26 5.26 -17.28
CA LEU A 22 1.09 6.36 -16.84
C LEU A 22 0.27 7.59 -16.44
N ASN A 23 -0.73 7.97 -17.24
CA ASN A 23 -1.64 9.07 -16.91
C ASN A 23 -2.51 8.76 -15.68
N TYR A 24 -2.93 7.50 -15.52
CA TYR A 24 -3.70 7.06 -14.34
C TYR A 24 -2.83 7.07 -13.07
N LEU A 25 -1.58 6.67 -13.18
CA LEU A 25 -0.65 6.56 -12.04
C LEU A 25 -0.05 7.90 -11.64
N ALA A 26 0.21 8.80 -12.62
CA ALA A 26 0.66 10.17 -12.36
C ALA A 26 -0.40 11.01 -11.62
N GLN A 27 -1.68 10.73 -11.84
CA GLN A 27 -2.79 11.40 -11.15
C GLN A 27 -2.86 11.04 -9.65
N TYR A 28 -2.21 9.94 -9.22
CA TYR A 28 -2.31 9.41 -7.86
C TYR A 28 -0.97 9.28 -7.13
N ASP A 29 0.13 9.84 -7.64
CA ASP A 29 1.49 9.69 -7.08
C ASP A 29 1.93 8.22 -6.90
N ILE A 30 1.48 7.31 -7.78
CA ILE A 30 1.55 5.87 -7.51
C ILE A 30 2.85 5.22 -7.96
N ILE A 31 3.58 5.80 -8.94
CA ILE A 31 4.86 5.23 -9.41
C ILE A 31 5.81 6.33 -9.89
N PHE A 32 7.00 6.36 -9.34
CA PHE A 32 8.15 7.07 -9.88
C PHE A 32 9.28 6.08 -10.16
N PHE A 33 9.83 6.21 -11.36
CA PHE A 33 11.06 5.55 -11.80
C PHE A 33 12.18 6.56 -11.95
N GLU A 34 13.28 6.37 -11.29
CA GLU A 34 14.55 7.02 -11.61
C GLU A 34 15.54 6.01 -12.17
N GLY A 35 15.98 6.35 -13.34
CA GLY A 35 17.14 6.06 -14.16
C GLY A 35 18.03 4.82 -13.95
N SER A 36 18.24 4.11 -15.03
CA SER A 36 19.41 3.36 -15.52
C SER A 36 20.17 2.36 -14.65
N ASP A 37 19.76 2.04 -13.44
CA ASP A 37 20.25 0.85 -12.75
C ASP A 37 19.08 -0.03 -12.32
N CYS A 38 19.10 -1.28 -12.79
CA CYS A 38 18.03 -2.23 -12.90
C CYS A 38 17.53 -2.78 -11.55
N MET A 39 17.05 -1.90 -10.65
CA MET A 39 16.22 -2.28 -9.52
C MET A 39 15.01 -1.36 -9.46
N ALA A 40 13.96 -1.74 -10.19
CA ALA A 40 12.66 -1.12 -10.07
C ALA A 40 12.24 -1.05 -8.60
N LYS A 41 12.20 0.14 -8.01
CA LYS A 41 11.78 0.32 -6.62
C LYS A 41 10.34 -0.14 -6.50
N ASN A 42 10.09 -1.16 -5.70
CA ASN A 42 8.74 -1.61 -5.39
C ASN A 42 8.12 -0.66 -4.36
N TYR A 43 7.54 0.43 -4.85
CA TYR A 43 6.93 1.45 -3.99
C TYR A 43 5.79 0.90 -3.13
N LEU A 44 5.03 -0.08 -3.63
CA LEU A 44 3.98 -0.71 -2.83
C LEU A 44 4.58 -1.40 -1.59
N LEU A 45 5.69 -2.09 -1.75
CA LEU A 45 6.41 -2.70 -0.64
C LEU A 45 6.94 -1.64 0.34
N ILE A 46 7.59 -0.58 -0.18
CA ILE A 46 8.16 0.50 0.64
C ILE A 46 7.06 1.20 1.47
N TYR A 47 5.94 1.56 0.85
CA TYR A 47 4.85 2.25 1.56
C TYR A 47 4.09 1.34 2.52
N SER A 48 4.02 0.03 2.25
CA SER A 48 3.41 -0.91 3.20
C SER A 48 4.31 -1.16 4.41
N GLU A 49 5.63 -1.20 4.23
CA GLU A 49 6.60 -1.25 5.32
C GLU A 49 6.51 0.01 6.19
N GLN A 50 6.44 1.19 5.55
CA GLN A 50 6.28 2.46 6.26
C GLN A 50 4.98 2.49 7.07
N LEU A 51 3.85 2.01 6.49
CA LEU A 51 2.59 1.90 7.21
C LEU A 51 2.74 1.04 8.47
N ALA A 52 3.38 -0.11 8.37
CA ALA A 52 3.57 -1.00 9.53
C ALA A 52 4.44 -0.34 10.62
N ILE A 53 5.51 0.35 10.23
CA ILE A 53 6.40 1.09 11.14
C ILE A 53 5.63 2.23 11.82
N ASP A 54 4.92 3.06 11.06
CA ASP A 54 4.21 4.23 11.59
C ASP A 54 3.11 3.81 12.58
N ILE A 55 2.38 2.73 12.30
CA ILE A 55 1.37 2.19 13.22
C ILE A 55 2.03 1.61 14.48
N GLU A 56 3.17 0.92 14.37
CA GLU A 56 3.89 0.42 15.53
C GLU A 56 4.35 1.57 16.44
N LEU A 57 4.95 2.61 15.86
CA LEU A 57 5.39 3.80 16.59
C LEU A 57 4.20 4.56 17.22
N LEU A 58 3.08 4.68 16.50
CA LEU A 58 1.85 5.26 17.05
C LEU A 58 1.41 4.49 18.29
N CYS A 59 1.34 3.15 18.20
CA CYS A 59 0.89 2.31 19.31
C CYS A 59 1.81 2.32 20.53
N GLN A 60 3.11 2.64 20.35
CA GLN A 60 4.05 2.80 21.46
C GLN A 60 3.81 4.11 22.24
N ASN A 61 3.24 5.12 21.59
CA ASN A 61 3.13 6.49 22.12
C ASN A 61 1.73 6.85 22.60
N ILE A 62 0.72 6.00 22.40
CA ILE A 62 -0.67 6.27 22.80
C ILE A 62 -1.15 5.34 23.91
N LYS A 63 -2.18 5.79 24.64
CA LYS A 63 -2.91 4.97 25.61
C LYS A 63 -4.26 4.58 25.02
N ALA A 64 -4.43 3.27 24.77
CA ALA A 64 -5.67 2.69 24.29
C ALA A 64 -5.81 1.26 24.81
N PRO A 65 -7.00 0.62 24.73
CA PRO A 65 -7.18 -0.76 25.13
C PRO A 65 -6.20 -1.69 24.41
N SER A 66 -5.58 -2.60 25.15
CA SER A 66 -4.54 -3.51 24.63
C SER A 66 -5.01 -4.33 23.42
N ASN A 67 -6.28 -4.73 23.41
CA ASN A 67 -6.86 -5.44 22.27
C ASN A 67 -6.89 -4.54 21.01
N THR A 68 -7.28 -3.27 21.14
CA THR A 68 -7.29 -2.33 20.00
C THR A 68 -5.88 -2.13 19.44
N LEU A 69 -4.90 -1.91 20.33
CA LEU A 69 -3.50 -1.78 19.94
C LEU A 69 -2.97 -3.06 19.26
N PHE A 70 -3.36 -4.22 19.75
CA PHE A 70 -2.99 -5.51 19.14
C PHE A 70 -3.59 -5.64 17.73
N GLN A 71 -4.87 -5.34 17.54
CA GLN A 71 -5.55 -5.50 16.26
C GLN A 71 -4.99 -4.56 15.18
N ILE A 72 -4.76 -3.28 15.51
CA ILE A 72 -4.21 -2.34 14.53
C ILE A 72 -2.78 -2.69 14.13
N ARG A 73 -1.93 -3.15 15.07
CA ARG A 73 -0.59 -3.66 14.76
C ARG A 73 -0.64 -4.90 13.87
N LYS A 74 -1.53 -5.83 14.19
CA LYS A 74 -1.74 -7.06 13.42
C LYS A 74 -2.16 -6.74 12.00
N SER A 75 -3.19 -5.92 11.79
CA SER A 75 -3.67 -5.60 10.45
C SER A 75 -2.63 -4.82 9.63
N SER A 76 -1.97 -3.81 10.20
CA SER A 76 -0.95 -3.04 9.47
C SER A 76 0.27 -3.89 9.08
N SER A 77 0.78 -4.73 9.97
CA SER A 77 1.87 -5.67 9.66
C SER A 77 1.44 -6.74 8.64
N SER A 78 0.17 -7.16 8.65
CA SER A 78 -0.38 -8.10 7.67
C SER A 78 -0.45 -7.50 6.27
N VAL A 79 -0.71 -6.18 6.12
CA VAL A 79 -0.60 -5.49 4.82
C VAL A 79 0.81 -5.68 4.24
N TYR A 80 1.83 -5.33 5.01
CA TYR A 80 3.24 -5.47 4.59
C TYR A 80 3.61 -6.92 4.28
N ALA A 81 3.27 -7.86 5.15
CA ALA A 81 3.60 -9.28 4.99
C ALA A 81 3.01 -9.85 3.70
N ASN A 82 1.73 -9.61 3.41
CA ASN A 82 1.08 -10.12 2.21
C ASN A 82 1.63 -9.49 0.94
N ILE A 83 1.98 -8.19 0.94
CA ILE A 83 2.62 -7.55 -0.21
C ILE A 83 4.02 -8.14 -0.43
N ARG A 84 4.78 -8.40 0.64
CA ARG A 84 6.09 -9.04 0.55
C ARG A 84 6.00 -10.46 0.00
N GLU A 85 5.05 -11.26 0.50
CA GLU A 85 4.80 -12.62 0.00
C GLU A 85 4.38 -12.64 -1.47
N ALA A 86 3.56 -11.67 -1.92
CA ALA A 86 3.12 -11.56 -3.30
C ALA A 86 4.30 -11.45 -4.29
N ASN A 87 5.42 -10.83 -3.90
CA ASN A 87 6.61 -10.72 -4.74
C ASN A 87 7.30 -12.09 -4.99
N TYR A 88 6.99 -13.08 -4.15
CA TYR A 88 7.48 -14.47 -4.27
C TYR A 88 6.38 -15.44 -4.68
N GLY A 89 5.23 -14.93 -5.13
CA GLY A 89 4.08 -15.72 -5.55
C GLY A 89 4.43 -16.66 -6.72
N GLN A 90 3.91 -17.89 -6.67
CA GLN A 90 4.16 -18.92 -7.69
C GLN A 90 3.44 -18.63 -9.01
N SER A 91 2.45 -17.75 -9.01
CA SER A 91 1.65 -17.36 -10.17
C SER A 91 1.04 -15.97 -10.01
N LYS A 92 0.56 -15.38 -11.12
CA LYS A 92 -0.22 -14.13 -11.07
C LYS A 92 -1.49 -14.27 -10.23
N ALA A 93 -2.11 -15.44 -10.21
CA ALA A 93 -3.29 -15.70 -9.38
C ALA A 93 -2.94 -15.71 -7.89
N ASP A 94 -1.81 -16.30 -7.52
CA ASP A 94 -1.32 -16.29 -6.14
C ASP A 94 -0.94 -14.86 -5.71
N MET A 95 -0.22 -14.12 -6.55
CA MET A 95 0.08 -12.69 -6.31
C MET A 95 -1.21 -11.88 -6.10
N LEU A 96 -2.23 -12.07 -6.95
CA LEU A 96 -3.52 -11.39 -6.83
C LEU A 96 -4.19 -11.73 -5.49
N SER A 97 -4.21 -13.01 -5.11
CA SER A 97 -4.78 -13.46 -3.83
C SER A 97 -4.12 -12.75 -2.63
N LYS A 98 -2.79 -12.64 -2.64
CA LYS A 98 -2.04 -11.93 -1.59
C LYS A 98 -2.36 -10.43 -1.56
N PHE A 99 -2.46 -9.77 -2.71
CA PHE A 99 -2.85 -8.37 -2.78
C PHE A 99 -4.29 -8.12 -2.32
N GLU A 100 -5.23 -9.04 -2.59
CA GLU A 100 -6.60 -8.94 -2.10
C GLU A 100 -6.68 -9.10 -0.57
N ILE A 101 -5.86 -9.97 0.02
CA ILE A 101 -5.72 -10.07 1.47
C ILE A 101 -5.15 -8.77 2.03
N ALA A 102 -4.05 -8.26 1.47
CA ALA A 102 -3.46 -7.00 1.91
C ALA A 102 -4.46 -5.83 1.84
N LEU A 103 -5.33 -5.80 0.83
CA LEU A 103 -6.37 -4.78 0.69
C LEU A 103 -7.42 -4.85 1.81
N LYS A 104 -7.82 -6.04 2.23
CA LYS A 104 -8.72 -6.25 3.39
C LYS A 104 -8.06 -5.76 4.68
N GLU A 105 -6.82 -6.15 4.92
CA GLU A 105 -6.06 -5.75 6.10
C GLU A 105 -5.83 -4.23 6.16
N CYS A 106 -5.61 -3.59 5.01
CA CYS A 106 -5.51 -2.14 4.92
C CYS A 106 -6.83 -1.45 5.31
N SER A 107 -7.97 -1.98 4.87
CA SER A 107 -9.29 -1.51 5.28
C SER A 107 -9.55 -1.72 6.77
N GLU A 108 -9.10 -2.84 7.33
CA GLU A 108 -9.19 -3.11 8.77
C GLU A 108 -8.34 -2.10 9.57
N THR A 109 -7.12 -1.81 9.12
CA THR A 109 -6.26 -0.79 9.74
C THR A 109 -6.92 0.59 9.75
N GLU A 110 -7.56 1.01 8.63
CA GLU A 110 -8.35 2.25 8.59
C GLU A 110 -9.49 2.25 9.61
N GLY A 111 -10.18 1.12 9.78
CA GLY A 111 -11.26 0.96 10.77
C GLY A 111 -10.77 1.11 12.22
N TRP A 112 -9.62 0.53 12.55
CA TRP A 112 -9.01 0.68 13.87
C TRP A 112 -8.51 2.10 14.13
N LEU A 113 -7.96 2.79 13.13
CA LEU A 113 -7.61 4.22 13.24
C LEU A 113 -8.84 5.08 13.54
N GLN A 114 -9.96 4.81 12.84
CA GLN A 114 -11.22 5.51 13.11
C GLN A 114 -11.72 5.27 14.53
N LEU A 115 -11.60 4.04 15.04
CA LEU A 115 -11.98 3.72 16.41
C LEU A 115 -11.11 4.49 17.43
N LEU A 116 -9.78 4.50 17.23
CA LEU A 116 -8.86 5.24 18.10
C LEU A 116 -9.18 6.75 18.13
N PHE A 117 -9.54 7.32 16.98
CA PHE A 117 -9.97 8.72 16.89
C PHE A 117 -11.30 8.96 17.60
N ASN A 118 -12.31 8.13 17.36
CA ASN A 118 -13.64 8.27 17.97
C ASN A 118 -13.62 8.05 19.49
N THR A 119 -12.62 7.34 20.01
CA THR A 119 -12.41 7.15 21.45
C THR A 119 -11.46 8.18 22.08
N ASN A 120 -11.10 9.22 21.31
CA ASN A 120 -10.15 10.26 21.74
C ASN A 120 -8.79 9.72 22.20
N SER A 121 -8.38 8.54 21.70
CA SER A 121 -7.06 7.97 21.95
C SER A 121 -5.96 8.63 21.09
N ILE A 122 -6.36 9.24 19.97
CA ILE A 122 -5.52 10.04 19.08
C ILE A 122 -6.26 11.33 18.70
N ASP A 123 -5.53 12.38 18.37
CA ASP A 123 -6.06 13.64 17.87
C ASP A 123 -6.38 13.58 16.35
N GLU A 124 -7.03 14.65 15.87
CA GLU A 124 -7.48 14.73 14.48
C GLU A 124 -6.29 14.76 13.48
N GLU A 125 -5.20 15.42 13.85
CA GLU A 125 -4.00 15.52 13.00
C GLU A 125 -3.34 14.15 12.85
N THR A 126 -3.12 13.45 13.94
CA THR A 126 -2.60 12.08 13.97
C THR A 126 -3.47 11.13 13.15
N TYR A 127 -4.80 11.22 13.34
CA TYR A 127 -5.76 10.42 12.56
C TYR A 127 -5.65 10.69 11.06
N LYS A 128 -5.68 11.96 10.62
CA LYS A 128 -5.58 12.34 9.21
C LYS A 128 -4.28 11.87 8.58
N ASN A 129 -3.16 12.03 9.28
CA ASN A 129 -1.85 11.62 8.79
C ASN A 129 -1.78 10.11 8.53
N HIS A 130 -2.15 9.29 9.51
CA HIS A 130 -2.11 7.83 9.37
C HIS A 130 -3.15 7.31 8.37
N ARG A 131 -4.35 7.90 8.34
CA ARG A 131 -5.37 7.57 7.34
C ARG A 131 -4.91 7.87 5.91
N ASN A 132 -4.16 8.95 5.69
CA ASN A 132 -3.60 9.28 4.37
C ASN A 132 -2.59 8.21 3.91
N ILE A 133 -1.76 7.69 4.82
CA ILE A 133 -0.81 6.61 4.54
C ILE A 133 -1.56 5.32 4.17
N CYS A 134 -2.58 4.93 4.95
CA CYS A 134 -3.48 3.81 4.61
C CYS A 134 -4.13 4.02 3.24
N GLY A 135 -4.69 5.20 2.98
CA GLY A 135 -5.34 5.54 1.73
C GLY A 135 -4.41 5.43 0.51
N ARG A 136 -3.13 5.78 0.66
CA ARG A 136 -2.12 5.58 -0.38
C ARG A 136 -1.92 4.10 -0.67
N ASN A 137 -1.67 3.28 0.35
CA ASN A 137 -1.50 1.83 0.20
C ASN A 137 -2.73 1.20 -0.46
N ARG A 138 -3.93 1.58 -0.02
CA ARG A 138 -5.19 1.07 -0.57
C ARG A 138 -5.36 1.39 -2.06
N ARG A 139 -5.08 2.63 -2.48
CA ARG A 139 -5.16 3.00 -3.91
C ARG A 139 -4.19 2.18 -4.77
N MET A 140 -2.96 2.01 -4.31
CA MET A 140 -1.96 1.20 -5.01
C MET A 140 -2.39 -0.26 -5.11
N LEU A 141 -2.89 -0.86 -4.03
CA LEU A 141 -3.39 -2.23 -4.03
C LEU A 141 -4.57 -2.42 -4.99
N ILE A 142 -5.53 -1.48 -5.02
CA ILE A 142 -6.66 -1.52 -5.94
C ILE A 142 -6.17 -1.51 -7.40
N ALA A 143 -5.23 -0.62 -7.73
CA ALA A 143 -4.66 -0.53 -9.07
C ALA A 143 -3.93 -1.82 -9.46
N SER A 144 -3.10 -2.37 -8.55
CA SER A 144 -2.37 -3.62 -8.77
C SER A 144 -3.31 -4.82 -8.97
N CYS A 145 -4.34 -4.95 -8.14
CA CYS A 145 -5.35 -6.01 -8.28
C CYS A 145 -6.10 -5.91 -9.61
N LYS A 146 -6.49 -4.70 -10.04
CA LYS A 146 -7.15 -4.47 -11.32
C LYS A 146 -6.28 -4.94 -12.49
N THR A 147 -5.02 -4.51 -12.53
CA THR A 147 -4.06 -4.88 -13.57
C THR A 147 -3.83 -6.40 -13.61
N LEU A 148 -3.67 -7.06 -12.45
CA LEU A 148 -3.51 -8.51 -12.40
C LEU A 148 -4.72 -9.26 -12.91
N LYS A 149 -5.95 -8.82 -12.57
CA LYS A 149 -7.21 -9.41 -13.08
C LYS A 149 -7.34 -9.33 -14.60
N GLU A 150 -6.90 -8.23 -15.21
CA GLU A 150 -6.88 -8.06 -16.66
C GLU A 150 -5.87 -8.99 -17.33
N ASN A 151 -4.76 -9.32 -16.67
CA ASN A 151 -3.68 -10.16 -17.19
C ASN A 151 -3.83 -11.67 -16.90
N ILE A 152 -4.84 -12.07 -16.13
CA ILE A 152 -5.14 -13.48 -15.83
C ILE A 152 -6.19 -14.05 -16.79
N LYS A 153 -6.97 -13.17 -17.43
CA LYS A 153 -7.92 -13.55 -18.50
C LYS A 153 -7.21 -13.87 -19.80
#